data_4195e71c03ed723ce343e0aebd1f8b74
#
_entry.id   4195e71c03ed723ce343e0aebd1f8b74
#
_cell.length_a   1.000
_cell.length_b   1.000
_cell.length_c   1.000
_cell.angle_alpha   90.00
_cell.angle_beta   90.00
_cell.angle_gamma   90.00
#
_symmetry.space_group_name_H-M   'P 1'
#
loop_
_entity.id
_entity.type
_entity.pdbx_description
1 polymer ?
#
loop_
_entity_poly.entity_id
_entity_poly.type
_entity_poly.pdbx_seq_one_letter_code
_entity_poly.pdbx_strand_id
1 'polypeptide(L)'
;MHILLLGSGGREHALAWKIAASPLVTKFWCAPGNAGIAREAECVALDVADHAAVIDFCRKNAVELVVVGPETPLAAGIVDDLTAAGIKAFGPDRIPAQLESSKGFTKALCTEFGIPTGAYERFTNAADARAYVQSQGAPIVVKADGLAAGKGVVVAKSVREAEDAIAMMFEGGFGEAGAEVVIEEFLPGREISFFALCDGETAIPLASAQDHKRVFDHDVGPNTGGMGAYSPTPLVTPAIHDAIMAKIILPTVSGMKQRGTPFRGILYAGIMLTTQGPKLFEFNVRFGDPECQVLMLRMMSDIVPAFLAACDGQLKNFDLRWHPEAALTVVMAAKGYPGDYQKGTRIEGLDDASEVETAEIFHAGTVEKDGAILANGGRVLNVCALGKTVTEAQARAYQAVDRINWPEGFCRRDIGWQAVDAEKSKN
;
A
#
# COMPACT_ATOMS: atom_id res chain seq x y z
N MET A 1 21.04 16.44 -3.46
CA MET A 1 19.97 16.66 -2.46
C MET A 1 20.14 15.71 -1.29
N HIS A 2 19.77 16.19 -0.11
CA HIS A 2 19.69 15.40 1.11
C HIS A 2 18.25 14.95 1.32
N ILE A 3 18.04 13.64 1.38
CA ILE A 3 16.69 13.05 1.50
C ILE A 3 16.59 12.20 2.76
N LEU A 4 15.44 12.26 3.43
CA LEU A 4 15.06 11.37 4.53
C LEU A 4 13.81 10.60 4.12
N LEU A 5 13.88 9.26 4.14
CA LEU A 5 12.72 8.36 4.00
C LEU A 5 12.26 7.92 5.39
N LEU A 6 10.96 8.04 5.67
CA LEU A 6 10.36 7.52 6.90
C LEU A 6 9.70 6.17 6.64
N GLY A 7 10.04 5.19 7.47
CA GLY A 7 9.47 3.84 7.44
C GLY A 7 10.52 2.72 7.44
N SER A 8 10.07 1.46 7.37
CA SER A 8 10.94 0.29 7.50
C SER A 8 10.42 -0.97 6.79
N GLY A 9 9.32 -0.88 6.04
CA GLY A 9 8.69 -2.02 5.36
C GLY A 9 9.29 -2.34 4.01
N GLY A 10 8.71 -3.32 3.32
CA GLY A 10 9.10 -3.69 1.96
C GLY A 10 8.84 -2.56 0.95
N ARG A 11 7.75 -1.82 1.14
CA ARG A 11 7.46 -0.58 0.40
C ARG A 11 8.59 0.43 0.53
N GLU A 12 9.05 0.69 1.75
CA GLU A 12 10.12 1.65 1.98
C GLU A 12 11.44 1.16 1.41
N HIS A 13 11.71 -0.15 1.42
CA HIS A 13 12.91 -0.65 0.76
C HIS A 13 12.86 -0.46 -0.77
N ALA A 14 11.72 -0.75 -1.41
CA ALA A 14 11.56 -0.50 -2.85
C ALA A 14 11.67 1.00 -3.19
N LEU A 15 11.13 1.88 -2.34
CA LEU A 15 11.32 3.33 -2.47
C LEU A 15 12.78 3.73 -2.26
N ALA A 16 13.47 3.16 -1.27
CA ALA A 16 14.88 3.45 -1.00
C ALA A 16 15.77 3.07 -2.20
N TRP A 17 15.59 1.86 -2.74
CA TRP A 17 16.26 1.40 -3.95
C TRP A 17 16.06 2.36 -5.12
N LYS A 18 14.83 2.84 -5.33
CA LYS A 18 14.51 3.76 -6.43
C LYS A 18 15.04 5.17 -6.19
N ILE A 19 15.01 5.68 -4.97
CA ILE A 19 15.54 7.00 -4.58
C ILE A 19 17.07 7.01 -4.68
N ALA A 20 17.73 5.96 -4.20
CA ALA A 20 19.20 5.85 -4.23
C ALA A 20 19.76 5.87 -5.67
N ALA A 21 18.99 5.38 -6.65
CA ALA A 21 19.37 5.41 -8.06
C ALA A 21 19.28 6.82 -8.69
N SER A 22 18.71 7.81 -8.01
CA SER A 22 18.60 9.18 -8.54
C SER A 22 19.92 9.94 -8.49
N PRO A 23 20.39 10.53 -9.60
CA PRO A 23 21.59 11.35 -9.62
C PRO A 23 21.44 12.66 -8.82
N LEU A 24 20.24 13.02 -8.41
CA LEU A 24 19.99 14.19 -7.56
C LEU A 24 20.36 13.94 -6.10
N VAL A 25 20.44 12.68 -5.66
CA VAL A 25 20.68 12.31 -4.28
C VAL A 25 22.18 12.36 -3.97
N THR A 26 22.54 13.17 -2.99
CA THR A 26 23.92 13.29 -2.50
C THR A 26 24.09 12.75 -1.08
N LYS A 27 23.00 12.71 -0.30
CA LYS A 27 22.96 12.07 1.02
C LYS A 27 21.56 11.51 1.24
N PHE A 28 21.49 10.29 1.75
CA PHE A 28 20.23 9.58 1.91
C PHE A 28 20.16 8.85 3.25
N TRP A 29 19.10 9.14 4.03
CA TRP A 29 18.79 8.49 5.29
C TRP A 29 17.44 7.81 5.25
N CYS A 30 17.28 6.77 6.06
CA CYS A 30 16.00 6.15 6.32
C CYS A 30 15.78 5.96 7.83
N ALA A 31 14.58 6.23 8.31
CA ALA A 31 14.21 6.11 9.72
C ALA A 31 12.93 5.29 9.92
N PRO A 32 13.00 4.19 10.69
CA PRO A 32 14.18 3.55 11.24
C PRO A 32 14.94 2.68 10.22
N GLY A 33 14.32 2.32 9.06
CA GLY A 33 14.87 1.42 8.07
C GLY A 33 14.84 -0.06 8.47
N ASN A 34 15.51 -0.89 7.67
CA ASN A 34 15.67 -2.33 7.89
C ASN A 34 17.01 -2.82 7.29
N ALA A 35 17.33 -4.11 7.41
CA ALA A 35 18.59 -4.67 6.95
C ALA A 35 18.86 -4.52 5.44
N GLY A 36 17.79 -4.49 4.61
CA GLY A 36 17.93 -4.25 3.17
C GLY A 36 18.10 -2.76 2.86
N ILE A 37 17.31 -1.91 3.48
CA ILE A 37 17.41 -0.45 3.31
C ILE A 37 18.81 0.06 3.69
N ALA A 38 19.47 -0.55 4.65
CA ALA A 38 20.82 -0.21 5.06
C ALA A 38 21.87 -0.35 3.94
N ARG A 39 21.53 -1.04 2.84
CA ARG A 39 22.39 -1.13 1.64
C ARG A 39 22.21 0.07 0.70
N GLU A 40 21.07 0.77 0.81
CA GLU A 40 20.68 1.90 -0.05
C GLU A 40 20.84 3.26 0.65
N ALA A 41 20.63 3.29 1.97
CA ALA A 41 20.59 4.51 2.79
C ALA A 41 21.24 4.30 4.15
N GLU A 42 21.65 5.37 4.79
CA GLU A 42 22.06 5.35 6.19
C GLU A 42 20.81 5.21 7.09
N CYS A 43 20.62 4.05 7.71
CA CYS A 43 19.53 3.85 8.66
C CYS A 43 19.81 4.58 9.98
N VAL A 44 18.84 5.35 10.47
CA VAL A 44 18.97 6.14 11.69
C VAL A 44 17.88 5.78 12.70
N ALA A 45 18.27 5.62 13.96
CA ALA A 45 17.34 5.34 15.04
C ALA A 45 16.60 6.65 15.42
N LEU A 46 15.50 6.93 14.71
CA LEU A 46 14.65 8.09 14.92
C LEU A 46 13.21 7.61 15.09
N ASP A 47 12.56 8.05 16.16
CA ASP A 47 11.12 7.80 16.35
C ASP A 47 10.34 8.71 15.41
N VAL A 48 9.68 8.13 14.41
CA VAL A 48 8.89 8.87 13.43
C VAL A 48 7.60 9.44 14.00
N ALA A 49 7.18 9.02 15.20
CA ALA A 49 6.06 9.60 15.92
C ALA A 49 6.44 10.88 16.69
N ASP A 50 7.73 11.09 16.95
CA ASP A 50 8.26 12.34 17.52
C ASP A 50 8.59 13.33 16.38
N HIS A 51 7.57 14.09 15.97
CA HIS A 51 7.72 15.07 14.89
C HIS A 51 8.79 16.12 15.16
N ALA A 52 8.98 16.52 16.45
CA ALA A 52 10.00 17.50 16.84
C ALA A 52 11.41 16.91 16.59
N ALA A 53 11.64 15.66 16.98
CA ALA A 53 12.91 14.97 16.73
C ALA A 53 13.18 14.80 15.22
N VAL A 54 12.15 14.51 14.41
CA VAL A 54 12.28 14.45 12.94
C VAL A 54 12.67 15.79 12.36
N ILE A 55 12.02 16.90 12.78
CA ILE A 55 12.32 18.26 12.33
C ILE A 55 13.75 18.66 12.72
N ASP A 56 14.16 18.39 13.95
CA ASP A 56 15.52 18.69 14.43
C ASP A 56 16.58 17.90 13.66
N PHE A 57 16.32 16.62 13.37
CA PHE A 57 17.19 15.82 12.51
C PHE A 57 17.32 16.43 11.12
N CYS A 58 16.22 16.83 10.51
CA CYS A 58 16.20 17.44 9.18
C CYS A 58 17.01 18.75 9.15
N ARG A 59 16.83 19.62 10.14
CA ARG A 59 17.58 20.88 10.25
C ARG A 59 19.08 20.66 10.43
N LYS A 60 19.45 19.75 11.33
CA LYS A 60 20.85 19.40 11.62
C LYS A 60 21.58 18.85 10.39
N ASN A 61 20.88 18.08 9.57
CA ASN A 61 21.47 17.38 8.42
C ASN A 61 21.15 18.07 7.08
N ALA A 62 20.53 19.26 7.09
CA ALA A 62 20.11 20.01 5.92
C ALA A 62 19.28 19.16 4.94
N VAL A 63 18.32 18.39 5.46
CA VAL A 63 17.40 17.58 4.66
C VAL A 63 16.50 18.48 3.82
N GLU A 64 16.48 18.27 2.51
CA GLU A 64 15.74 19.08 1.54
C GLU A 64 14.39 18.46 1.18
N LEU A 65 14.26 17.13 1.33
CA LEU A 65 13.02 16.39 1.07
C LEU A 65 12.84 15.26 2.08
N VAL A 66 11.68 15.20 2.72
CA VAL A 66 11.25 14.05 3.51
C VAL A 66 10.20 13.28 2.70
N VAL A 67 10.40 11.97 2.55
CA VAL A 67 9.43 11.06 1.91
C VAL A 67 8.77 10.22 3.00
N VAL A 68 7.44 10.28 3.12
CA VAL A 68 6.71 9.56 4.16
C VAL A 68 6.13 8.27 3.56
N GLY A 69 6.65 7.12 4.01
CA GLY A 69 6.21 5.81 3.51
C GLY A 69 4.89 5.32 4.11
N PRO A 70 4.78 5.19 5.47
CA PRO A 70 3.62 4.60 6.13
C PRO A 70 2.50 5.61 6.40
N GLU A 71 1.29 5.09 6.59
CA GLU A 71 0.06 5.88 6.82
C GLU A 71 -0.02 6.53 8.19
N THR A 72 0.56 5.90 9.22
CA THR A 72 0.42 6.38 10.61
C THR A 72 0.99 7.79 10.81
N PRO A 73 2.24 8.12 10.42
CA PRO A 73 2.75 9.48 10.52
C PRO A 73 2.01 10.48 9.62
N LEU A 74 1.48 10.05 8.46
CA LEU A 74 0.62 10.90 7.61
C LEU A 74 -0.65 11.31 8.34
N ALA A 75 -1.36 10.34 8.92
CA ALA A 75 -2.58 10.59 9.70
C ALA A 75 -2.30 11.43 10.95
N ALA A 76 -1.10 11.31 11.55
CA ALA A 76 -0.65 12.13 12.68
C ALA A 76 -0.30 13.57 12.27
N GLY A 77 -0.09 13.87 10.96
CA GLY A 77 0.17 15.21 10.44
C GLY A 77 1.65 15.60 10.39
N ILE A 78 2.54 14.62 10.21
CA ILE A 78 3.99 14.90 10.07
C ILE A 78 4.28 15.85 8.90
N VAL A 79 3.50 15.77 7.80
CA VAL A 79 3.68 16.64 6.63
C VAL A 79 3.33 18.08 6.95
N ASP A 80 2.24 18.30 7.72
CA ASP A 80 1.85 19.63 8.21
C ASP A 80 2.99 20.27 9.03
N ASP A 81 3.54 19.50 9.99
CA ASP A 81 4.57 20.00 10.91
C ASP A 81 5.91 20.25 10.20
N LEU A 82 6.32 19.37 9.26
CA LEU A 82 7.50 19.58 8.43
C LEU A 82 7.35 20.81 7.54
N THR A 83 6.20 20.98 6.90
CA THR A 83 5.91 22.13 6.04
C THR A 83 5.92 23.44 6.85
N ALA A 84 5.32 23.46 8.03
CA ALA A 84 5.36 24.60 8.95
C ALA A 84 6.80 24.92 9.41
N ALA A 85 7.68 23.92 9.49
CA ALA A 85 9.10 24.08 9.80
C ALA A 85 9.96 24.50 8.58
N GLY A 86 9.34 24.66 7.39
CA GLY A 86 10.02 25.02 6.13
C GLY A 86 10.76 23.86 5.46
N ILE A 87 10.41 22.61 5.80
CA ILE A 87 11.00 21.39 5.23
C ILE A 87 10.02 20.79 4.24
N LYS A 88 10.45 20.54 3.00
CA LYS A 88 9.62 19.91 1.98
C LYS A 88 9.34 18.46 2.34
N ALA A 89 8.07 18.05 2.30
CA ALA A 89 7.66 16.69 2.60
C ALA A 89 6.74 16.14 1.50
N PHE A 90 6.97 14.89 1.09
CA PHE A 90 6.14 14.18 0.15
C PHE A 90 5.16 13.25 0.88
N GLY A 91 3.90 13.55 0.73
CA GLY A 91 2.75 12.89 1.35
C GLY A 91 1.63 13.90 1.57
N PRO A 92 0.39 13.46 1.88
CA PRO A 92 -0.72 14.34 2.19
C PRO A 92 -0.60 14.93 3.59
N ASP A 93 -1.16 16.14 3.75
CA ASP A 93 -1.42 16.75 5.05
C ASP A 93 -2.45 15.91 5.84
N ARG A 94 -2.59 16.19 7.14
CA ARG A 94 -3.47 15.45 8.08
C ARG A 94 -4.90 15.32 7.61
N ILE A 95 -5.51 16.41 7.06
CA ILE A 95 -6.91 16.36 6.62
C ILE A 95 -7.07 15.49 5.37
N PRO A 96 -6.30 15.65 4.27
CA PRO A 96 -6.35 14.72 3.15
C PRO A 96 -5.99 13.27 3.52
N ALA A 97 -5.15 13.04 4.52
CA ALA A 97 -4.82 11.70 5.01
C ALA A 97 -6.04 10.95 5.60
N GLN A 98 -7.14 11.66 5.92
CA GLN A 98 -8.39 11.04 6.33
C GLN A 98 -9.04 10.19 5.22
N LEU A 99 -8.64 10.33 3.97
CA LEU A 99 -9.06 9.42 2.89
C LEU A 99 -8.69 7.95 3.19
N GLU A 100 -7.63 7.70 3.97
CA GLU A 100 -7.28 6.36 4.47
C GLU A 100 -7.67 6.17 5.93
N SER A 101 -7.44 7.16 6.79
CA SER A 101 -7.59 7.03 8.22
C SER A 101 -9.04 7.11 8.72
N SER A 102 -10.00 7.56 7.88
CA SER A 102 -11.43 7.56 8.19
C SER A 102 -12.26 7.09 6.99
N LYS A 103 -12.90 5.95 7.13
CA LYS A 103 -13.80 5.41 6.11
C LYS A 103 -15.04 6.28 5.95
N GLY A 104 -15.53 6.83 7.09
CA GLY A 104 -16.63 7.78 7.11
C GLY A 104 -16.32 9.05 6.32
N PHE A 105 -15.10 9.61 6.45
CA PHE A 105 -14.66 10.77 5.66
C PHE A 105 -14.66 10.45 4.16
N THR A 106 -14.09 9.31 3.77
CA THR A 106 -14.06 8.86 2.37
C THR A 106 -15.46 8.67 1.82
N LYS A 107 -16.37 8.04 2.56
CA LYS A 107 -17.76 7.84 2.13
C LYS A 107 -18.52 9.15 1.96
N ALA A 108 -18.34 10.10 2.89
CA ALA A 108 -18.92 11.44 2.78
C ALA A 108 -18.41 12.16 1.53
N LEU A 109 -17.12 12.08 1.22
CA LEU A 109 -16.56 12.63 -0.01
C LEU A 109 -17.17 11.96 -1.26
N CYS A 110 -17.30 10.63 -1.24
CA CYS A 110 -17.90 9.90 -2.37
C CYS A 110 -19.34 10.35 -2.63
N THR A 111 -20.14 10.55 -1.58
CA THR A 111 -21.52 11.04 -1.71
C THR A 111 -21.58 12.45 -2.26
N GLU A 112 -20.75 13.35 -1.73
CA GLU A 112 -20.72 14.77 -2.12
C GLU A 112 -20.32 14.99 -3.59
N PHE A 113 -19.34 14.21 -4.07
CA PHE A 113 -18.77 14.38 -5.41
C PHE A 113 -19.20 13.30 -6.42
N GLY A 114 -20.18 12.47 -6.06
CA GLY A 114 -20.72 11.43 -6.95
C GLY A 114 -19.71 10.33 -7.33
N ILE A 115 -18.76 10.01 -6.46
CA ILE A 115 -17.76 8.97 -6.70
C ILE A 115 -18.41 7.60 -6.51
N PRO A 116 -18.36 6.70 -7.51
CA PRO A 116 -18.96 5.38 -7.42
C PRO A 116 -18.38 4.55 -6.29
N THR A 117 -19.19 4.15 -5.33
CA THR A 117 -18.86 3.27 -4.20
C THR A 117 -20.05 2.40 -3.83
N GLY A 118 -19.87 1.41 -2.96
CA GLY A 118 -20.97 0.64 -2.40
C GLY A 118 -21.88 1.50 -1.52
N ALA A 119 -23.18 1.18 -1.48
CA ALA A 119 -24.09 1.77 -0.52
C ALA A 119 -23.56 1.56 0.90
N TYR A 120 -23.76 2.51 1.80
CA TYR A 120 -23.20 2.47 3.15
C TYR A 120 -24.07 3.20 4.16
N GLU A 121 -23.87 2.86 5.43
CA GLU A 121 -24.40 3.60 6.56
C GLU A 121 -23.38 3.62 7.70
N ARG A 122 -23.45 4.65 8.56
CA ARG A 122 -22.49 4.87 9.66
C ARG A 122 -23.20 4.74 11.00
N PHE A 123 -22.53 4.08 11.96
CA PHE A 123 -23.12 3.79 13.28
C PHE A 123 -22.12 4.10 14.39
N THR A 124 -22.62 4.78 15.44
CA THR A 124 -21.89 5.06 16.66
C THR A 124 -22.34 4.18 17.84
N ASN A 125 -23.27 3.26 17.60
CA ASN A 125 -23.71 2.29 18.59
C ASN A 125 -24.06 0.94 17.94
N ALA A 126 -23.86 -0.13 18.70
CA ALA A 126 -24.02 -1.49 18.22
C ALA A 126 -25.49 -1.88 17.95
N ALA A 127 -26.46 -1.27 18.65
CA ALA A 127 -27.86 -1.64 18.53
C ALA A 127 -28.41 -1.23 17.14
N ASP A 128 -28.17 0.01 16.72
CA ASP A 128 -28.59 0.52 15.42
C ASP A 128 -27.85 -0.20 14.27
N ALA A 129 -26.55 -0.48 14.45
CA ALA A 129 -25.75 -1.24 13.49
C ALA A 129 -26.33 -2.65 13.26
N ARG A 130 -26.69 -3.36 14.33
CA ARG A 130 -27.33 -4.69 14.25
C ARG A 130 -28.70 -4.62 13.58
N ALA A 131 -29.54 -3.64 13.95
CA ALA A 131 -30.85 -3.46 13.31
C ALA A 131 -30.72 -3.23 11.81
N TYR A 132 -29.73 -2.43 11.38
CA TYR A 132 -29.45 -2.20 9.96
C TYR A 132 -29.04 -3.49 9.24
N VAL A 133 -28.10 -4.27 9.80
CA VAL A 133 -27.67 -5.55 9.22
C VAL A 133 -28.83 -6.53 9.11
N GLN A 134 -29.70 -6.62 10.12
CA GLN A 134 -30.89 -7.46 10.09
C GLN A 134 -31.87 -7.05 8.97
N SER A 135 -31.96 -5.75 8.68
CA SER A 135 -32.80 -5.25 7.58
C SER A 135 -32.22 -5.45 6.19
N GLN A 136 -30.89 -5.36 6.04
CA GLN A 136 -30.20 -5.49 4.77
C GLN A 136 -29.87 -6.94 4.39
N GLY A 137 -29.66 -7.80 5.39
CA GLY A 137 -29.24 -9.19 5.19
C GLY A 137 -27.73 -9.32 4.92
N ALA A 138 -27.33 -10.45 4.36
CA ALA A 138 -25.96 -10.78 3.99
C ALA A 138 -25.90 -11.33 2.56
N PRO A 139 -24.74 -11.25 1.84
CA PRO A 139 -23.44 -10.77 2.34
C PRO A 139 -23.39 -9.26 2.52
N ILE A 140 -22.61 -8.80 3.53
CA ILE A 140 -22.45 -7.39 3.87
C ILE A 140 -21.05 -7.15 4.45
N VAL A 141 -20.54 -5.92 4.38
CA VAL A 141 -19.18 -5.61 4.86
C VAL A 141 -19.26 -4.69 6.08
N VAL A 142 -18.62 -5.09 7.17
CA VAL A 142 -18.54 -4.31 8.42
C VAL A 142 -17.12 -3.82 8.59
N LYS A 143 -16.94 -2.50 8.75
CA LYS A 143 -15.62 -1.85 8.85
C LYS A 143 -15.54 -0.97 10.08
N ALA A 144 -14.49 -1.10 10.88
CA ALA A 144 -14.16 -0.12 11.91
C ALA A 144 -13.68 1.18 11.26
N ASP A 145 -14.13 2.36 11.74
CA ASP A 145 -13.68 3.65 11.23
C ASP A 145 -12.36 4.05 11.90
N GLY A 146 -11.27 4.01 11.14
CA GLY A 146 -9.91 4.29 11.60
C GLY A 146 -8.87 3.35 11.02
N LEU A 147 -7.60 3.59 11.37
CA LEU A 147 -6.47 2.73 10.99
C LEU A 147 -6.50 1.45 11.83
N ALA A 148 -6.71 0.31 11.19
CA ALA A 148 -6.78 -1.00 11.83
C ALA A 148 -5.86 -2.05 11.20
N ALA A 149 -4.81 -1.61 10.48
CA ALA A 149 -3.81 -2.47 9.83
C ALA A 149 -4.43 -3.62 9.01
N GLY A 150 -5.52 -3.35 8.27
CA GLY A 150 -6.24 -4.34 7.46
C GLY A 150 -7.10 -5.34 8.25
N LYS A 151 -7.11 -5.28 9.59
CA LYS A 151 -7.88 -6.20 10.44
C LYS A 151 -9.29 -5.69 10.78
N GLY A 152 -9.56 -4.41 10.57
CA GLY A 152 -10.83 -3.76 10.87
C GLY A 152 -11.91 -3.93 9.79
N VAL A 153 -11.80 -4.91 8.89
CA VAL A 153 -12.76 -5.17 7.81
C VAL A 153 -13.20 -6.63 7.84
N VAL A 154 -14.50 -6.85 7.97
CA VAL A 154 -15.11 -8.17 7.96
C VAL A 154 -16.13 -8.26 6.81
N VAL A 155 -15.88 -9.15 5.86
CA VAL A 155 -16.85 -9.54 4.83
C VAL A 155 -17.71 -10.65 5.41
N ALA A 156 -18.86 -10.28 5.94
CA ALA A 156 -19.79 -11.20 6.60
C ALA A 156 -20.67 -11.90 5.56
N LYS A 157 -20.66 -13.22 5.57
CA LYS A 157 -21.47 -14.08 4.69
C LYS A 157 -22.85 -14.39 5.27
N SER A 158 -23.05 -14.11 6.55
CA SER A 158 -24.32 -14.26 7.28
C SER A 158 -24.56 -13.05 8.20
N VAL A 159 -25.81 -12.81 8.54
CA VAL A 159 -26.22 -11.79 9.51
C VAL A 159 -25.50 -12.00 10.85
N ARG A 160 -25.37 -13.24 11.30
CA ARG A 160 -24.67 -13.59 12.54
C ARG A 160 -23.21 -13.18 12.52
N GLU A 161 -22.48 -13.47 11.44
CA GLU A 161 -21.08 -13.05 11.28
C GLU A 161 -20.95 -11.51 11.32
N ALA A 162 -21.91 -10.78 10.72
CA ALA A 162 -21.95 -9.34 10.77
C ALA A 162 -22.21 -8.80 12.20
N GLU A 163 -23.15 -9.41 12.95
CA GLU A 163 -23.43 -9.05 14.35
C GLU A 163 -22.24 -9.35 15.26
N ASP A 164 -21.53 -10.46 15.06
CA ASP A 164 -20.33 -10.81 15.80
C ASP A 164 -19.19 -9.78 15.49
N ALA A 165 -19.05 -9.37 14.23
CA ALA A 165 -18.09 -8.33 13.83
C ALA A 165 -18.42 -6.96 14.47
N ILE A 166 -19.69 -6.57 14.49
CA ILE A 166 -20.16 -5.33 15.15
C ILE A 166 -19.83 -5.37 16.65
N ALA A 167 -20.12 -6.50 17.31
CA ALA A 167 -19.81 -6.67 18.73
C ALA A 167 -18.31 -6.50 19.00
N MET A 168 -17.47 -7.21 18.25
CA MET A 168 -16.01 -7.16 18.36
C MET A 168 -15.47 -5.72 18.19
N MET A 169 -16.02 -4.94 17.25
CA MET A 169 -15.55 -3.59 16.95
C MET A 169 -15.93 -2.62 18.10
N PHE A 170 -17.18 -2.63 18.57
CA PHE A 170 -17.63 -1.75 19.65
C PHE A 170 -17.13 -2.16 21.04
N GLU A 171 -16.76 -3.43 21.27
CA GLU A 171 -16.18 -3.91 22.53
C GLU A 171 -14.70 -3.56 22.71
N GLY A 172 -14.14 -2.69 21.86
CA GLY A 172 -12.78 -2.16 21.98
C GLY A 172 -11.70 -2.99 21.30
N GLY A 173 -12.07 -3.93 20.43
CA GLY A 173 -11.12 -4.73 19.66
C GLY A 173 -10.16 -3.92 18.75
N PHE A 174 -10.50 -2.64 18.51
CA PHE A 174 -9.73 -1.71 17.68
C PHE A 174 -9.47 -0.34 18.35
N GLY A 175 -9.62 -0.23 19.68
CA GLY A 175 -9.41 1.03 20.39
C GLY A 175 -10.34 2.14 19.88
N GLU A 176 -9.81 3.35 19.68
CA GLU A 176 -10.57 4.50 19.15
C GLU A 176 -11.14 4.27 17.74
N ALA A 177 -10.49 3.46 16.92
CA ALA A 177 -10.98 3.10 15.57
C ALA A 177 -12.30 2.30 15.60
N GLY A 178 -12.62 1.64 16.71
CA GLY A 178 -13.88 0.93 16.93
C GLY A 178 -15.02 1.78 17.46
N ALA A 179 -14.81 3.07 17.73
CA ALA A 179 -15.85 3.97 18.25
C ALA A 179 -16.96 4.24 17.22
N GLU A 180 -16.67 4.06 15.94
CA GLU A 180 -17.62 4.17 14.85
C GLU A 180 -17.44 2.99 13.87
N VAL A 181 -18.55 2.52 13.31
CA VAL A 181 -18.58 1.42 12.34
C VAL A 181 -19.26 1.88 11.06
N VAL A 182 -18.65 1.56 9.92
CA VAL A 182 -19.23 1.75 8.60
C VAL A 182 -19.68 0.39 8.07
N ILE A 183 -20.94 0.26 7.73
CA ILE A 183 -21.52 -0.95 7.13
C ILE A 183 -21.76 -0.67 5.67
N GLU A 184 -21.23 -1.53 4.79
CA GLU A 184 -21.25 -1.34 3.35
C GLU A 184 -21.88 -2.52 2.61
N GLU A 185 -22.48 -2.21 1.47
CA GLU A 185 -22.87 -3.18 0.46
C GLU A 185 -21.68 -4.09 0.10
N PHE A 186 -21.91 -5.41 0.07
CA PHE A 186 -20.93 -6.32 -0.53
C PHE A 186 -20.88 -6.11 -2.04
N LEU A 187 -19.72 -5.78 -2.58
CA LEU A 187 -19.51 -5.58 -4.01
C LEU A 187 -18.98 -6.87 -4.66
N PRO A 188 -19.79 -7.60 -5.43
CA PRO A 188 -19.29 -8.73 -6.19
C PRO A 188 -18.44 -8.26 -7.36
N GLY A 189 -17.23 -8.79 -7.51
CA GLY A 189 -16.32 -8.35 -8.56
C GLY A 189 -14.89 -8.85 -8.38
N ARG A 190 -13.97 -8.22 -9.09
CA ARG A 190 -12.54 -8.48 -9.00
C ARG A 190 -11.82 -7.23 -8.50
N GLU A 191 -11.00 -7.42 -7.48
CA GLU A 191 -10.24 -6.32 -6.90
C GLU A 191 -9.04 -5.94 -7.78
N ILE A 192 -8.78 -4.66 -7.89
CA ILE A 192 -7.58 -4.09 -8.48
C ILE A 192 -7.08 -2.92 -7.65
N SER A 193 -5.77 -2.67 -7.72
CA SER A 193 -5.09 -1.53 -7.12
C SER A 193 -4.77 -0.52 -8.21
N PHE A 194 -5.29 0.70 -8.10
CA PHE A 194 -5.05 1.79 -9.04
C PHE A 194 -4.37 2.95 -8.32
N PHE A 195 -3.30 3.48 -8.90
CA PHE A 195 -2.48 4.50 -8.28
C PHE A 195 -2.44 5.76 -9.11
N ALA A 196 -2.45 6.91 -8.44
CA ALA A 196 -2.20 8.21 -9.05
C ALA A 196 -1.23 9.03 -8.20
N LEU A 197 -0.34 9.77 -8.86
CA LEU A 197 0.49 10.80 -8.25
C LEU A 197 -0.23 12.12 -8.35
N CYS A 198 -0.41 12.82 -7.22
CA CYS A 198 -1.22 14.02 -7.10
C CYS A 198 -0.41 15.20 -6.53
N ASP A 199 -0.69 16.41 -7.03
CA ASP A 199 -0.06 17.66 -6.57
C ASP A 199 -1.05 18.66 -5.95
N GLY A 200 -2.28 18.22 -5.69
CA GLY A 200 -3.37 19.05 -5.17
C GLY A 200 -4.31 19.58 -6.24
N GLU A 201 -3.94 19.52 -7.50
CA GLU A 201 -4.74 19.95 -8.66
C GLU A 201 -4.73 18.93 -9.79
N THR A 202 -3.56 18.42 -10.11
CA THR A 202 -3.32 17.43 -11.16
C THR A 202 -3.14 16.05 -10.54
N ALA A 203 -3.69 15.03 -11.22
CA ALA A 203 -3.43 13.63 -10.92
C ALA A 203 -2.86 12.93 -12.16
N ILE A 204 -1.67 12.34 -12.04
CA ILE A 204 -1.04 11.52 -13.08
C ILE A 204 -1.26 10.06 -12.73
N PRO A 205 -1.90 9.26 -13.61
CA PRO A 205 -2.04 7.83 -13.37
C PRO A 205 -0.68 7.14 -13.33
N LEU A 206 -0.50 6.25 -12.38
CA LEU A 206 0.62 5.33 -12.31
C LEU A 206 0.20 3.96 -12.88
N ALA A 207 1.08 2.97 -12.80
CA ALA A 207 0.72 1.62 -13.21
C ALA A 207 -0.31 1.02 -12.25
N SER A 208 -1.20 0.16 -12.77
CA SER A 208 -2.11 -0.64 -11.97
C SER A 208 -1.43 -1.91 -11.46
N ALA A 209 -1.94 -2.46 -10.37
CA ALA A 209 -1.50 -3.73 -9.83
C ALA A 209 -2.70 -4.58 -9.36
N GLN A 210 -2.44 -5.82 -9.06
CA GLN A 210 -3.38 -6.70 -8.39
C GLN A 210 -2.64 -7.45 -7.28
N ASP A 211 -3.18 -7.41 -6.06
CA ASP A 211 -2.58 -8.06 -4.90
C ASP A 211 -3.33 -9.37 -4.55
N HIS A 212 -2.73 -10.16 -3.65
CA HIS A 212 -3.25 -11.42 -3.12
C HIS A 212 -3.35 -11.29 -1.61
N LYS A 213 -4.54 -10.89 -1.12
CA LYS A 213 -4.76 -10.54 0.30
C LYS A 213 -4.88 -11.74 1.22
N ARG A 214 -5.32 -12.91 0.72
CA ARG A 214 -5.46 -14.11 1.54
C ARG A 214 -4.12 -14.78 1.79
N VAL A 215 -3.96 -15.32 3.00
CA VAL A 215 -2.67 -15.85 3.48
C VAL A 215 -2.22 -17.12 2.78
N PHE A 216 -3.14 -17.98 2.30
CA PHE A 216 -2.83 -19.27 1.67
C PHE A 216 -3.24 -19.29 0.19
N ASP A 217 -2.69 -20.26 -0.54
CA ASP A 217 -3.02 -20.55 -1.92
C ASP A 217 -4.54 -20.67 -2.15
N HIS A 218 -4.98 -20.38 -3.36
CA HIS A 218 -6.39 -20.39 -3.77
C HIS A 218 -7.28 -19.41 -2.98
N ASP A 219 -6.69 -18.32 -2.49
CA ASP A 219 -7.37 -17.28 -1.73
C ASP A 219 -8.12 -17.80 -0.49
N VAL A 220 -7.46 -18.68 0.27
CA VAL A 220 -7.97 -19.30 1.50
C VAL A 220 -7.32 -18.66 2.74
N GLY A 221 -8.02 -18.75 3.87
CA GLY A 221 -7.53 -18.25 5.15
C GLY A 221 -7.85 -16.77 5.42
N PRO A 222 -7.30 -16.18 6.48
CA PRO A 222 -7.52 -14.79 6.84
C PRO A 222 -6.94 -13.79 5.85
N ASN A 223 -7.44 -12.56 5.87
CA ASN A 223 -6.84 -11.44 5.16
C ASN A 223 -5.51 -11.05 5.80
N THR A 224 -4.61 -10.54 4.98
CA THR A 224 -3.27 -10.04 5.35
C THR A 224 -3.05 -8.66 4.75
N GLY A 225 -1.88 -8.10 4.93
CA GLY A 225 -1.42 -6.91 4.22
C GLY A 225 -1.05 -7.14 2.75
N GLY A 226 -1.23 -8.37 2.23
CA GLY A 226 -0.82 -8.81 0.89
C GLY A 226 0.30 -9.85 0.94
N MET A 227 0.10 -10.96 0.22
CA MET A 227 1.05 -12.07 0.11
C MET A 227 1.81 -12.06 -1.22
N GLY A 228 1.54 -11.07 -2.05
CA GLY A 228 2.18 -10.86 -3.33
C GLY A 228 1.32 -10.01 -4.24
N ALA A 229 1.93 -9.44 -5.26
CA ALA A 229 1.24 -8.61 -6.24
C ALA A 229 1.91 -8.73 -7.62
N TYR A 230 1.20 -8.29 -8.64
CA TYR A 230 1.76 -8.16 -9.99
C TYR A 230 1.26 -6.90 -10.69
N SER A 231 2.02 -6.40 -11.64
CA SER A 231 1.74 -5.20 -12.43
C SER A 231 2.29 -5.38 -13.85
N PRO A 232 1.57 -4.96 -14.92
CA PRO A 232 0.20 -4.44 -14.88
C PRO A 232 -0.82 -5.56 -14.69
N THR A 233 -2.01 -5.23 -14.21
CA THR A 233 -3.11 -6.20 -14.23
C THR A 233 -3.83 -6.14 -15.59
N PRO A 234 -4.11 -7.30 -16.23
CA PRO A 234 -4.83 -7.34 -17.50
C PRO A 234 -6.31 -6.91 -17.37
N LEU A 235 -6.79 -6.76 -16.15
CA LEU A 235 -8.15 -6.30 -15.86
C LEU A 235 -8.35 -4.81 -16.18
N VAL A 236 -7.30 -4.01 -16.15
CA VAL A 236 -7.35 -2.58 -16.43
C VAL A 236 -7.13 -2.34 -17.93
N THR A 237 -8.21 -2.47 -18.68
CA THR A 237 -8.22 -2.05 -20.10
C THR A 237 -8.19 -0.51 -20.20
N PRO A 238 -7.85 0.07 -21.38
CA PRO A 238 -7.91 1.52 -21.55
C PRO A 238 -9.26 2.14 -21.14
N ALA A 239 -10.37 1.50 -21.48
CA ALA A 239 -11.71 1.97 -21.10
C ALA A 239 -11.95 1.95 -19.59
N ILE A 240 -11.45 0.93 -18.88
CA ILE A 240 -11.54 0.84 -17.42
C ILE A 240 -10.62 1.87 -16.78
N HIS A 241 -9.39 2.04 -17.29
CA HIS A 241 -8.46 3.08 -16.87
C HIS A 241 -9.10 4.47 -16.92
N ASP A 242 -9.67 4.83 -18.09
CA ASP A 242 -10.31 6.13 -18.29
C ASP A 242 -11.53 6.31 -17.39
N ALA A 243 -12.31 5.24 -17.17
CA ALA A 243 -13.45 5.28 -16.27
C ALA A 243 -13.04 5.52 -14.80
N ILE A 244 -11.94 4.88 -14.34
CA ILE A 244 -11.40 5.09 -12.99
C ILE A 244 -10.89 6.52 -12.84
N MET A 245 -10.10 7.00 -13.80
CA MET A 245 -9.63 8.38 -13.78
C MET A 245 -10.79 9.39 -13.75
N ALA A 246 -11.74 9.26 -14.67
CA ALA A 246 -12.83 10.24 -14.81
C ALA A 246 -13.86 10.20 -13.66
N LYS A 247 -14.15 9.01 -13.10
CA LYS A 247 -15.23 8.85 -12.11
C LYS A 247 -14.75 8.74 -10.66
N ILE A 248 -13.48 8.42 -10.42
CA ILE A 248 -12.97 8.20 -9.08
C ILE A 248 -11.81 9.13 -8.76
N ILE A 249 -10.70 9.08 -9.52
CA ILE A 249 -9.48 9.83 -9.17
C ILE A 249 -9.69 11.35 -9.32
N LEU A 250 -10.07 11.82 -10.49
CA LEU A 250 -10.22 13.25 -10.74
C LEU A 250 -11.30 13.90 -9.86
N PRO A 251 -12.49 13.29 -9.65
CA PRO A 251 -13.47 13.83 -8.69
C PRO A 251 -12.94 13.88 -7.25
N THR A 252 -12.13 12.90 -6.82
CA THR A 252 -11.52 12.92 -5.48
C THR A 252 -10.56 14.10 -5.33
N VAL A 253 -9.62 14.27 -6.26
CA VAL A 253 -8.61 15.35 -6.19
C VAL A 253 -9.29 16.72 -6.30
N SER A 254 -10.24 16.88 -7.23
CA SER A 254 -11.03 18.10 -7.38
C SER A 254 -11.88 18.39 -6.15
N GLY A 255 -12.53 17.38 -5.58
CA GLY A 255 -13.35 17.50 -4.37
C GLY A 255 -12.53 17.93 -3.16
N MET A 256 -11.36 17.32 -2.95
CA MET A 256 -10.45 17.72 -1.88
C MET A 256 -9.97 19.18 -2.06
N LYS A 257 -9.66 19.60 -3.29
CA LYS A 257 -9.33 21.00 -3.61
C LYS A 257 -10.50 21.94 -3.30
N GLN A 258 -11.73 21.58 -3.68
CA GLN A 258 -12.94 22.38 -3.40
C GLN A 258 -13.24 22.52 -1.91
N ARG A 259 -12.92 21.50 -1.10
CA ARG A 259 -12.98 21.56 0.37
C ARG A 259 -11.88 22.43 0.99
N GLY A 260 -10.95 22.98 0.20
CA GLY A 260 -9.81 23.76 0.69
C GLY A 260 -8.69 22.93 1.31
N THR A 261 -8.70 21.61 1.11
CA THR A 261 -7.72 20.65 1.63
C THR A 261 -7.16 19.80 0.49
N PRO A 262 -6.37 20.38 -0.43
CA PRO A 262 -5.91 19.70 -1.63
C PRO A 262 -5.07 18.47 -1.28
N PHE A 263 -5.27 17.37 -2.01
CA PHE A 263 -4.53 16.13 -1.82
C PHE A 263 -3.21 16.14 -2.60
N ARG A 264 -2.08 15.98 -1.91
CA ARG A 264 -0.74 15.81 -2.50
C ARG A 264 -0.14 14.48 -2.07
N GLY A 265 0.54 13.79 -2.98
CA GLY A 265 1.14 12.47 -2.71
C GLY A 265 0.58 11.36 -3.58
N ILE A 266 0.65 10.14 -3.10
CA ILE A 266 0.12 8.96 -3.79
C ILE A 266 -1.32 8.70 -3.34
N LEU A 267 -2.25 8.76 -4.28
CA LEU A 267 -3.62 8.28 -4.09
C LEU A 267 -3.73 6.86 -4.63
N TYR A 268 -3.85 5.92 -3.73
CA TYR A 268 -4.11 4.52 -4.05
C TYR A 268 -5.62 4.26 -3.88
N ALA A 269 -6.29 3.95 -4.98
CA ALA A 269 -7.70 3.56 -4.99
C ALA A 269 -7.82 2.03 -5.08
N GLY A 270 -8.41 1.42 -4.05
CA GLY A 270 -8.88 0.05 -4.06
C GLY A 270 -10.21 -0.02 -4.83
N ILE A 271 -10.21 -0.68 -5.97
CA ILE A 271 -11.33 -0.71 -6.91
C ILE A 271 -11.90 -2.12 -7.03
N MET A 272 -13.19 -2.23 -6.86
CA MET A 272 -13.95 -3.42 -7.24
C MET A 272 -14.48 -3.26 -8.66
N LEU A 273 -14.03 -4.11 -9.59
CA LEU A 273 -14.60 -4.19 -10.95
C LEU A 273 -15.88 -5.00 -10.92
N THR A 274 -17.01 -4.30 -10.88
CA THR A 274 -18.35 -4.90 -10.88
C THR A 274 -18.95 -4.94 -12.29
N THR A 275 -20.09 -5.60 -12.45
CA THR A 275 -20.86 -5.58 -13.71
C THR A 275 -21.41 -4.19 -14.06
N GLN A 276 -21.45 -3.26 -13.09
CA GLN A 276 -21.86 -1.87 -13.27
C GLN A 276 -20.67 -0.92 -13.52
N GLY A 277 -19.45 -1.45 -13.61
CA GLY A 277 -18.22 -0.71 -13.76
C GLY A 277 -17.39 -0.62 -12.47
N PRO A 278 -16.32 0.19 -12.47
CA PRO A 278 -15.46 0.33 -11.31
C PRO A 278 -16.16 1.06 -10.16
N LYS A 279 -16.10 0.47 -8.96
CA LYS A 279 -16.55 1.07 -7.69
C LYS A 279 -15.41 1.12 -6.70
N LEU A 280 -15.25 2.25 -6.03
CA LEU A 280 -14.28 2.43 -4.95
C LEU A 280 -14.74 1.67 -3.70
N PHE A 281 -13.84 0.89 -3.07
CA PHE A 281 -14.11 0.30 -1.76
C PHE A 281 -13.22 0.87 -0.64
N GLU A 282 -12.05 1.44 -0.98
CA GLU A 282 -11.17 2.16 -0.04
C GLU A 282 -10.18 3.06 -0.79
N PHE A 283 -9.67 4.07 -0.10
CA PHE A 283 -8.43 4.76 -0.47
C PHE A 283 -7.32 4.42 0.50
N ASN A 284 -6.08 4.44 0.00
CA ASN A 284 -4.87 4.60 0.79
C ASN A 284 -4.13 5.85 0.28
N VAL A 285 -3.45 6.56 1.17
CA VAL A 285 -2.84 7.87 0.88
C VAL A 285 -1.32 7.79 0.71
N ARG A 286 -0.86 6.61 0.35
CA ARG A 286 0.54 6.23 0.16
C ARG A 286 0.62 5.05 -0.81
N PHE A 287 1.84 4.64 -1.19
CA PHE A 287 2.00 3.40 -1.94
C PHE A 287 1.50 2.20 -1.15
N GLY A 288 0.99 1.19 -1.87
CA GLY A 288 0.67 -0.12 -1.30
C GLY A 288 1.92 -0.91 -0.91
N ASP A 289 1.75 -1.91 -0.10
CA ASP A 289 2.75 -2.92 0.25
C ASP A 289 2.06 -4.30 0.22
N PRO A 290 2.25 -5.14 -0.84
CA PRO A 290 3.47 -5.21 -1.66
C PRO A 290 3.37 -4.59 -3.07
N GLU A 291 2.44 -3.72 -3.40
CA GLU A 291 2.31 -3.19 -4.77
C GLU A 291 3.44 -2.22 -5.14
N CYS A 292 3.96 -1.44 -4.19
CA CYS A 292 5.07 -0.51 -4.43
C CYS A 292 6.26 -1.21 -5.08
N GLN A 293 6.58 -2.42 -4.65
CA GLN A 293 7.71 -3.21 -5.12
C GLN A 293 7.62 -3.47 -6.63
N VAL A 294 6.47 -3.90 -7.12
CA VAL A 294 6.26 -4.14 -8.57
C VAL A 294 6.16 -2.85 -9.37
N LEU A 295 5.66 -1.77 -8.76
CA LEU A 295 5.63 -0.45 -9.39
C LEU A 295 7.04 0.13 -9.56
N MET A 296 7.89 0.05 -8.52
CA MET A 296 9.26 0.57 -8.57
C MET A 296 10.14 -0.19 -9.57
N LEU A 297 9.98 -1.52 -9.68
CA LEU A 297 10.66 -2.31 -10.70
C LEU A 297 10.29 -1.87 -12.13
N ARG A 298 9.01 -1.56 -12.37
CA ARG A 298 8.52 -1.16 -13.69
C ARG A 298 8.76 0.31 -14.02
N MET A 299 8.99 1.16 -13.03
CA MET A 299 9.21 2.59 -13.27
C MET A 299 10.60 2.86 -13.86
N MET A 300 10.66 3.36 -15.09
CA MET A 300 11.91 3.79 -15.73
C MET A 300 12.34 5.18 -15.28
N SER A 301 11.38 6.08 -15.08
CA SER A 301 11.64 7.46 -14.68
C SER A 301 12.27 7.54 -13.28
N ASP A 302 13.12 8.54 -13.09
CA ASP A 302 13.59 8.93 -11.76
C ASP A 302 12.41 9.40 -10.91
N ILE A 303 12.27 8.84 -9.72
CA ILE A 303 11.14 9.12 -8.83
C ILE A 303 11.31 10.45 -8.05
N VAL A 304 12.55 10.89 -7.83
CA VAL A 304 12.83 12.10 -7.04
C VAL A 304 12.28 13.35 -7.71
N PRO A 305 12.51 13.61 -9.01
CA PRO A 305 11.85 14.72 -9.71
C PRO A 305 10.32 14.65 -9.67
N ALA A 306 9.74 13.44 -9.69
CA ALA A 306 8.28 13.26 -9.61
C ALA A 306 7.74 13.68 -8.23
N PHE A 307 8.43 13.32 -7.15
CA PHE A 307 8.08 13.74 -5.80
C PHE A 307 8.21 15.26 -5.62
N LEU A 308 9.28 15.87 -6.15
CA LEU A 308 9.45 17.31 -6.12
C LEU A 308 8.36 18.03 -6.90
N ALA A 309 8.03 17.55 -8.10
CA ALA A 309 6.96 18.12 -8.93
C ALA A 309 5.60 18.04 -8.21
N ALA A 310 5.32 16.94 -7.50
CA ALA A 310 4.10 16.79 -6.71
C ALA A 310 4.06 17.78 -5.52
N CYS A 311 5.17 17.95 -4.80
CA CYS A 311 5.27 18.92 -3.72
C CYS A 311 5.08 20.37 -4.21
N ASP A 312 5.60 20.68 -5.41
CA ASP A 312 5.65 22.04 -5.96
C ASP A 312 4.46 22.40 -6.87
N GLY A 313 3.47 21.49 -7.02
CA GLY A 313 2.31 21.74 -7.88
C GLY A 313 2.66 21.79 -9.38
N GLN A 314 3.62 20.98 -9.84
CA GLN A 314 4.20 21.03 -11.18
C GLN A 314 3.91 19.78 -12.02
N LEU A 315 2.91 18.95 -11.64
CA LEU A 315 2.63 17.69 -12.35
C LEU A 315 1.96 17.88 -13.72
N LYS A 316 1.38 19.04 -14.02
CA LYS A 316 0.60 19.27 -15.24
C LYS A 316 1.33 18.88 -16.53
N ASN A 317 2.64 19.05 -16.57
CA ASN A 317 3.49 18.73 -17.73
C ASN A 317 4.52 17.66 -17.42
N PHE A 318 4.29 16.87 -16.36
CA PHE A 318 5.20 15.81 -15.95
C PHE A 318 4.77 14.49 -16.60
N ASP A 319 5.73 13.69 -17.08
CA ASP A 319 5.51 12.39 -17.70
C ASP A 319 6.35 11.31 -17.01
N LEU A 320 5.75 10.15 -16.81
CA LEU A 320 6.40 8.98 -16.21
C LEU A 320 6.47 7.84 -17.22
N ARG A 321 7.67 7.31 -17.42
CA ARG A 321 7.93 6.19 -18.33
C ARG A 321 8.01 4.89 -17.54
N TRP A 322 7.48 3.85 -18.14
CA TRP A 322 7.34 2.52 -17.56
C TRP A 322 7.95 1.46 -18.47
N HIS A 323 8.58 0.46 -17.88
CA HIS A 323 8.94 -0.76 -18.58
C HIS A 323 7.67 -1.45 -19.08
N PRO A 324 7.66 -1.94 -20.34
CA PRO A 324 6.54 -2.71 -20.88
C PRO A 324 6.40 -4.09 -20.22
N GLU A 325 7.48 -4.60 -19.64
CA GLU A 325 7.54 -5.88 -18.94
C GLU A 325 6.58 -5.88 -17.74
N ALA A 326 6.07 -7.07 -17.42
CA ALA A 326 5.35 -7.32 -16.20
C ALA A 326 6.32 -7.51 -15.02
N ALA A 327 5.92 -7.05 -13.85
CA ALA A 327 6.59 -7.35 -12.59
C ALA A 327 5.68 -8.18 -11.69
N LEU A 328 6.27 -9.09 -10.93
CA LEU A 328 5.58 -9.86 -9.92
C LEU A 328 6.43 -9.92 -8.64
N THR A 329 5.78 -9.86 -7.49
CA THR A 329 6.41 -10.02 -6.18
C THR A 329 5.74 -11.14 -5.39
N VAL A 330 6.55 -11.99 -4.76
CA VAL A 330 6.14 -13.02 -3.82
C VAL A 330 6.56 -12.60 -2.42
N VAL A 331 5.61 -12.50 -1.51
CA VAL A 331 5.91 -12.20 -0.10
C VAL A 331 6.27 -13.48 0.63
N MET A 332 7.44 -13.50 1.26
CA MET A 332 7.81 -14.54 2.22
C MET A 332 7.49 -14.04 3.63
N ALA A 333 6.66 -14.78 4.33
CA ALA A 333 6.18 -14.46 5.67
C ALA A 333 6.66 -15.48 6.71
N ALA A 334 6.75 -15.07 7.96
CA ALA A 334 7.06 -15.97 9.07
C ALA A 334 5.90 -16.95 9.32
N LYS A 335 6.17 -18.22 9.57
CA LYS A 335 5.15 -19.21 9.93
C LYS A 335 4.35 -18.74 11.13
N GLY A 336 3.02 -18.80 11.00
CA GLY A 336 2.06 -18.26 11.96
C GLY A 336 1.44 -16.92 11.56
N TYR A 337 2.05 -16.14 10.65
CA TYR A 337 1.48 -14.91 10.14
C TYR A 337 0.13 -15.16 9.43
N PRO A 338 -0.92 -14.32 9.61
CA PRO A 338 -0.96 -13.03 10.30
C PRO A 338 -1.23 -13.09 11.82
N GLY A 339 -1.23 -14.29 12.44
CA GLY A 339 -1.26 -14.50 13.88
C GLY A 339 0.13 -14.39 14.50
N ASP A 340 0.36 -15.14 15.60
CA ASP A 340 1.63 -15.14 16.31
C ASP A 340 2.72 -15.85 15.50
N TYR A 341 3.90 -15.26 15.47
CA TYR A 341 5.08 -15.79 14.73
C TYR A 341 6.37 -15.58 15.50
N GLN A 342 7.35 -16.47 15.23
CA GLN A 342 8.69 -16.40 15.82
C GLN A 342 9.52 -15.31 15.14
N LYS A 343 10.25 -14.53 15.93
CA LYS A 343 11.26 -13.58 15.49
C LYS A 343 12.66 -14.13 15.71
N GLY A 344 13.67 -13.55 15.03
CA GLY A 344 15.08 -13.90 15.19
C GLY A 344 15.51 -15.15 14.43
N THR A 345 14.68 -15.70 13.56
CA THR A 345 15.03 -16.85 12.71
C THR A 345 15.91 -16.42 11.56
N ARG A 346 16.95 -17.22 11.26
CA ARG A 346 18.00 -16.88 10.28
C ARG A 346 17.53 -17.12 8.83
N ILE A 347 17.91 -16.22 7.96
CA ILE A 347 17.63 -16.26 6.52
C ILE A 347 18.96 -16.35 5.78
N GLU A 348 19.07 -17.31 4.87
CA GLU A 348 20.27 -17.56 4.07
C GLU A 348 19.92 -17.62 2.57
N GLY A 349 20.94 -17.55 1.69
CA GLY A 349 20.75 -17.69 0.24
C GLY A 349 20.22 -16.44 -0.47
N LEU A 350 20.23 -15.28 0.19
CA LEU A 350 19.74 -14.03 -0.41
C LEU A 350 20.61 -13.59 -1.60
N ASP A 351 21.91 -13.73 -1.51
CA ASP A 351 22.83 -13.37 -2.60
C ASP A 351 22.62 -14.29 -3.81
N ASP A 352 22.52 -15.61 -3.60
CA ASP A 352 22.23 -16.58 -4.67
C ASP A 352 20.86 -16.31 -5.33
N ALA A 353 19.87 -15.90 -4.54
CA ALA A 353 18.54 -15.54 -5.06
C ALA A 353 18.60 -14.28 -5.92
N SER A 354 19.43 -13.30 -5.57
CA SER A 354 19.62 -12.06 -6.34
C SER A 354 20.33 -12.27 -7.68
N GLU A 355 21.00 -13.43 -7.90
CA GLU A 355 21.59 -13.78 -9.19
C GLU A 355 20.57 -14.25 -10.23
N VAL A 356 19.30 -14.49 -9.85
CA VAL A 356 18.26 -14.80 -10.83
C VAL A 356 18.00 -13.57 -11.70
N GLU A 357 17.94 -13.78 -13.00
CA GLU A 357 17.75 -12.70 -13.97
C GLU A 357 16.55 -11.81 -13.62
N THR A 358 16.79 -10.51 -13.53
CA THR A 358 15.80 -9.48 -13.15
C THR A 358 15.20 -9.60 -11.76
N ALA A 359 15.74 -10.49 -10.91
CA ALA A 359 15.24 -10.62 -9.54
C ALA A 359 15.77 -9.49 -8.64
N GLU A 360 14.88 -8.95 -7.82
CA GLU A 360 15.18 -8.00 -6.74
C GLU A 360 14.52 -8.49 -5.44
N ILE A 361 15.25 -8.41 -4.32
CA ILE A 361 14.77 -8.87 -3.03
C ILE A 361 14.64 -7.67 -2.09
N PHE A 362 13.40 -7.21 -1.91
CA PHE A 362 13.14 -6.14 -0.96
C PHE A 362 12.85 -6.71 0.43
N HIS A 363 13.62 -6.25 1.41
CA HIS A 363 13.45 -6.59 2.82
C HIS A 363 12.26 -5.81 3.41
N ALA A 364 11.47 -6.49 4.23
CA ALA A 364 10.45 -5.90 5.09
C ALA A 364 10.85 -6.10 6.55
N GLY A 365 10.26 -7.04 7.24
CA GLY A 365 10.58 -7.32 8.63
C GLY A 365 11.91 -8.06 8.82
N THR A 366 13.04 -7.42 8.55
CA THR A 366 14.37 -7.99 8.74
C THR A 366 15.24 -7.12 9.64
N VAL A 367 16.19 -7.73 10.31
CA VAL A 367 17.28 -7.09 11.04
C VAL A 367 18.58 -7.81 10.77
N GLU A 368 19.67 -7.06 10.67
CA GLU A 368 21.01 -7.65 10.63
C GLU A 368 21.59 -7.70 12.04
N LYS A 369 22.11 -8.85 12.41
CA LYS A 369 22.81 -9.06 13.68
C LYS A 369 23.97 -10.01 13.48
N ASP A 370 25.16 -9.60 13.92
CA ASP A 370 26.40 -10.38 13.82
C ASP A 370 26.68 -10.90 12.38
N GLY A 371 26.38 -10.07 11.37
CA GLY A 371 26.53 -10.40 9.95
C GLY A 371 25.49 -11.40 9.41
N ALA A 372 24.46 -11.74 10.18
CA ALA A 372 23.35 -12.59 9.75
C ALA A 372 22.07 -11.80 9.57
N ILE A 373 21.31 -12.08 8.52
CA ILE A 373 19.97 -11.54 8.32
C ILE A 373 18.96 -12.40 9.07
N LEU A 374 18.18 -11.76 9.95
CA LEU A 374 17.18 -12.41 10.78
C LEU A 374 15.78 -11.84 10.48
N ALA A 375 14.78 -12.72 10.53
CA ALA A 375 13.37 -12.31 10.45
C ALA A 375 12.94 -11.58 11.73
N ASN A 376 12.34 -10.42 11.60
CA ASN A 376 11.87 -9.57 12.71
C ASN A 376 10.45 -9.03 12.50
N GLY A 377 9.70 -9.61 11.59
CA GLY A 377 8.33 -9.20 11.25
C GLY A 377 7.47 -10.35 10.76
N GLY A 378 6.20 -10.10 10.51
CA GLY A 378 5.29 -11.09 9.93
C GLY A 378 5.56 -11.30 8.44
N ARG A 379 5.49 -10.23 7.61
CA ARG A 379 6.01 -10.21 6.24
C ARG A 379 7.49 -9.82 6.32
N VAL A 380 8.37 -10.59 5.69
CA VAL A 380 9.80 -10.50 5.94
C VAL A 380 10.59 -10.16 4.69
N LEU A 381 10.28 -10.80 3.56
CA LEU A 381 10.91 -10.52 2.27
C LEU A 381 9.86 -10.39 1.18
N ASN A 382 10.20 -9.60 0.15
CA ASN A 382 9.44 -9.49 -1.08
C ASN A 382 10.39 -9.87 -2.22
N VAL A 383 10.18 -11.04 -2.80
CA VAL A 383 10.99 -11.57 -3.89
C VAL A 383 10.33 -11.18 -5.21
N CYS A 384 10.93 -10.26 -5.91
CA CYS A 384 10.37 -9.63 -7.11
C CYS A 384 11.11 -10.06 -8.36
N ALA A 385 10.44 -10.07 -9.50
CA ALA A 385 11.09 -10.22 -10.80
C ALA A 385 10.33 -9.53 -11.93
N LEU A 386 11.04 -9.16 -13.00
CA LEU A 386 10.48 -8.74 -14.27
C LEU A 386 10.42 -9.91 -15.26
N GLY A 387 9.43 -9.87 -16.15
CA GLY A 387 9.31 -10.81 -17.26
C GLY A 387 8.50 -10.19 -18.40
N LYS A 388 8.64 -10.70 -19.62
CA LYS A 388 7.85 -10.25 -20.77
C LYS A 388 6.35 -10.45 -20.56
N THR A 389 6.00 -11.43 -19.73
CA THR A 389 4.64 -11.77 -19.32
C THR A 389 4.60 -11.98 -17.82
N VAL A 390 3.40 -12.01 -17.21
CA VAL A 390 3.25 -12.34 -15.79
C VAL A 390 3.71 -13.78 -15.52
N THR A 391 3.51 -14.70 -16.45
CA THR A 391 4.00 -16.09 -16.37
C THR A 391 5.53 -16.14 -16.25
N GLU A 392 6.25 -15.36 -17.04
CA GLU A 392 7.72 -15.32 -16.97
C GLU A 392 8.21 -14.64 -15.68
N ALA A 393 7.61 -13.53 -15.31
CA ALA A 393 7.91 -12.85 -14.03
C ALA A 393 7.67 -13.77 -12.83
N GLN A 394 6.56 -14.53 -12.84
CA GLN A 394 6.23 -15.53 -11.82
C GLN A 394 7.31 -16.61 -11.74
N ALA A 395 7.69 -17.20 -12.87
CA ALA A 395 8.69 -18.27 -12.92
C ALA A 395 10.04 -17.80 -12.32
N ARG A 396 10.50 -16.59 -12.68
CA ARG A 396 11.73 -15.99 -12.17
C ARG A 396 11.64 -15.67 -10.65
N ALA A 397 10.54 -15.09 -10.20
CA ALA A 397 10.33 -14.79 -8.79
C ALA A 397 10.37 -16.07 -7.95
N TYR A 398 9.70 -17.14 -8.37
CA TYR A 398 9.77 -18.43 -7.64
C TYR A 398 11.11 -19.11 -7.76
N GLN A 399 11.83 -18.98 -8.88
CA GLN A 399 13.21 -19.45 -8.98
C GLN A 399 14.11 -18.78 -7.94
N ALA A 400 13.92 -17.48 -7.68
CA ALA A 400 14.64 -16.77 -6.64
C ALA A 400 14.19 -17.19 -5.23
N VAL A 401 12.87 -17.33 -4.99
CA VAL A 401 12.31 -17.85 -3.73
C VAL A 401 12.92 -19.21 -3.37
N ASP A 402 13.07 -20.10 -4.35
CA ASP A 402 13.58 -21.47 -4.12
C ASP A 402 15.08 -21.53 -3.79
N ARG A 403 15.83 -20.43 -3.98
CA ARG A 403 17.21 -20.29 -3.53
C ARG A 403 17.36 -19.76 -2.11
N ILE A 404 16.28 -19.21 -1.54
CA ILE A 404 16.28 -18.69 -0.18
C ILE A 404 16.07 -19.83 0.81
N ASN A 405 17.00 -20.04 1.71
CA ASN A 405 16.90 -21.01 2.79
C ASN A 405 16.39 -20.33 4.07
N TRP A 406 15.11 -20.48 4.32
CA TRP A 406 14.44 -20.00 5.53
C TRP A 406 13.31 -20.95 5.96
N PRO A 407 13.66 -22.02 6.72
CA PRO A 407 12.71 -23.07 7.11
C PRO A 407 11.50 -22.57 7.92
N GLU A 408 11.65 -21.47 8.67
CA GLU A 408 10.59 -20.86 9.48
C GLU A 408 9.71 -19.87 8.67
N GLY A 409 10.02 -19.72 7.39
CA GLY A 409 9.23 -18.92 6.45
C GLY A 409 8.23 -19.76 5.65
N PHE A 410 7.28 -19.07 5.02
CA PHE A 410 6.41 -19.62 4.00
C PHE A 410 6.04 -18.53 3.00
N CYS A 411 5.56 -18.92 1.83
CA CYS A 411 4.96 -18.04 0.84
C CYS A 411 3.80 -18.76 0.15
N ARG A 412 2.96 -18.01 -0.53
CA ARG A 412 2.01 -18.57 -1.49
C ARG A 412 2.75 -19.01 -2.76
N ARG A 413 2.28 -20.09 -3.38
CA ARG A 413 2.85 -20.63 -4.62
C ARG A 413 2.02 -20.30 -5.86
N ASP A 414 0.94 -19.57 -5.70
CA ASP A 414 -0.02 -19.24 -6.76
C ASP A 414 -0.12 -17.72 -7.06
N ILE A 415 0.83 -16.88 -6.60
CA ILE A 415 0.81 -15.44 -6.87
C ILE A 415 0.77 -15.19 -8.39
N GLY A 416 -0.19 -14.37 -8.84
CA GLY A 416 -0.39 -14.05 -10.26
C GLY A 416 -1.22 -15.07 -11.03
N TRP A 417 -1.78 -16.11 -10.38
CA TRP A 417 -2.48 -17.21 -11.04
C TRP A 417 -3.57 -16.74 -12.03
N GLN A 418 -4.33 -15.68 -11.69
CA GLN A 418 -5.39 -15.16 -12.57
C GLN A 418 -4.83 -14.64 -13.92
N ALA A 419 -3.69 -13.93 -13.88
CA ALA A 419 -3.06 -13.44 -15.09
C ALA A 419 -2.42 -14.56 -15.89
N VAL A 420 -1.74 -15.49 -15.22
CA VAL A 420 -1.14 -16.69 -15.84
C VAL A 420 -2.18 -17.52 -16.58
N ASP A 421 -3.35 -17.75 -15.97
CA ASP A 421 -4.43 -18.49 -16.63
C ASP A 421 -5.04 -17.72 -17.81
N ALA A 422 -5.14 -16.39 -17.70
CA ALA A 422 -5.58 -15.55 -18.80
C ALA A 422 -4.56 -15.53 -19.97
N GLU A 423 -3.27 -15.59 -19.71
CA GLU A 423 -2.22 -15.68 -20.72
C GLU A 423 -2.26 -17.04 -21.45
N LYS A 424 -2.43 -18.16 -20.71
CA LYS A 424 -2.58 -19.51 -21.28
C LYS A 424 -3.82 -19.64 -22.19
N SER A 425 -4.89 -18.94 -21.84
CA SER A 425 -6.15 -19.01 -22.61
C SER A 425 -6.10 -18.22 -23.94
N LYS A 426 -5.06 -17.40 -24.15
CA LYS A 426 -4.86 -16.63 -25.39
C LYS A 426 -3.94 -17.32 -26.39
N ASN A 427 -3.20 -18.33 -25.96
CA ASN A 427 -2.32 -19.18 -26.76
C ASN A 427 -3.03 -20.49 -27.15
#